data_5d270394523ded834631948bab69a2b9
#
_entry.id   5d270394523ded834631948bab69a2b9
#
_cell.length_a   1.000
_cell.length_b   1.000
_cell.length_c   1.000
_cell.angle_alpha   90.00
_cell.angle_beta   90.00
_cell.angle_gamma   90.00
#
_symmetry.space_group_name_H-M   'P 1'
#
loop_
_entity.id
_entity.type
_entity.pdbx_description
1 polymer ?
#
loop_
_entity_poly.entity_id
_entity_poly.type
_entity_poly.pdbx_seq_one_letter_code
_entity_poly.pdbx_strand_id
1 'polypeptide(L)'
;MLFWSRSHSLQRKIITAIVMVGLLPLCLSLVLTYIEERRALRETIGANFKEVAVEAARRIEMQVTRGVNEAQQLAATPFLRTSVTESNRTYLDKDEKTVQSMIKAWQQRWRQRDKQSEFPLFINRIVTNYLIRWHDIRKADYVGIFVTDNRGALVVSSIPQVEYYHGKAAWWQAVMKRGTGKVFVSDIFFDPAFGTHVVNVSAPIIDDEQHVTIGAVTVLLRRDTLFHSVSEATVGHTGHAMLFNSDGVPLICPVLAPEEHAVKPELVSAISASPAGWTTLANDSHGGQNSIVGFAPVRLGTELTPDSLGGKRWVTFVRQDPAESYAPLSRLVVQVTVYGLGVFGVLLLTGLTVARRIARPIGLLHEGVQRIGSGRLDQQL
;
A
#
# COMPACT_ATOMS: atom_id res chain seq x y z
N MET A 1 3.06 -47.45 61.53
CA MET A 1 2.49 -46.50 60.54
C MET A 1 3.39 -46.29 59.27
N LEU A 2 4.23 -47.23 58.87
CA LEU A 2 5.20 -47.05 57.75
C LEU A 2 4.96 -48.01 56.57
N PHE A 3 3.88 -48.72 56.48
CA PHE A 3 3.65 -49.77 55.48
C PHE A 3 2.65 -49.36 54.38
N TRP A 4 2.01 -48.18 54.48
CA TRP A 4 1.02 -47.72 53.49
C TRP A 4 1.63 -46.96 52.30
N SER A 5 2.93 -46.74 52.28
CA SER A 5 3.56 -45.86 51.29
C SER A 5 4.08 -46.56 50.04
N ARG A 6 4.24 -47.90 49.99
CA ARG A 6 4.90 -48.58 48.83
C ARG A 6 3.97 -48.89 47.66
N SER A 7 2.73 -49.27 47.89
CA SER A 7 1.76 -49.52 46.81
C SER A 7 1.35 -48.23 46.11
N HIS A 8 1.23 -47.13 46.84
CA HIS A 8 1.06 -45.79 46.27
C HIS A 8 2.30 -45.32 45.49
N SER A 9 3.49 -45.80 45.82
CA SER A 9 4.73 -45.52 45.12
C SER A 9 4.75 -46.13 43.71
N LEU A 10 4.30 -47.37 43.51
CA LEU A 10 4.27 -48.02 42.19
C LEU A 10 3.19 -47.42 41.29
N GLN A 11 1.99 -47.19 41.80
CA GLN A 11 0.95 -46.49 41.04
C GLN A 11 1.38 -45.09 40.61
N ARG A 12 1.96 -44.30 41.52
CA ARG A 12 2.55 -42.97 41.15
C ARG A 12 3.59 -43.06 40.08
N LYS A 13 4.52 -44.01 40.16
CA LYS A 13 5.57 -44.21 39.14
C LYS A 13 4.97 -44.58 37.80
N ILE A 14 3.97 -45.45 37.73
CA ILE A 14 3.28 -45.81 36.47
C ILE A 14 2.54 -44.61 35.89
N ILE A 15 1.77 -43.89 36.70
CA ILE A 15 1.05 -42.69 36.26
C ILE A 15 2.02 -41.62 35.78
N THR A 16 3.10 -41.36 36.53
CA THR A 16 4.13 -40.38 36.14
C THR A 16 4.80 -40.79 34.84
N ALA A 17 5.12 -42.09 34.66
CA ALA A 17 5.70 -42.59 33.42
C ALA A 17 4.74 -42.39 32.22
N ILE A 18 3.45 -42.72 32.38
CA ILE A 18 2.43 -42.55 31.32
C ILE A 18 2.25 -41.07 30.99
N VAL A 19 2.21 -40.19 32.00
CA VAL A 19 2.09 -38.75 31.81
C VAL A 19 3.33 -38.20 31.08
N MET A 20 4.53 -38.59 31.51
CA MET A 20 5.77 -38.12 30.91
C MET A 20 5.94 -38.64 29.46
N VAL A 21 5.68 -39.91 29.20
CA VAL A 21 5.78 -40.53 27.90
C VAL A 21 4.69 -40.04 26.92
N GLY A 22 3.48 -39.74 27.43
CA GLY A 22 2.38 -39.25 26.60
C GLY A 22 2.35 -37.73 26.42
N LEU A 23 2.48 -36.97 27.52
CA LEU A 23 2.30 -35.52 27.51
C LEU A 23 3.53 -34.78 26.92
N LEU A 24 4.74 -35.23 27.24
CA LEU A 24 5.95 -34.52 26.85
C LEU A 24 6.18 -34.54 25.33
N PRO A 25 6.06 -35.68 24.59
CA PRO A 25 6.09 -35.67 23.12
C PRO A 25 4.91 -34.90 22.52
N LEU A 26 3.73 -34.97 23.10
CA LEU A 26 2.57 -34.23 22.66
C LEU A 26 2.79 -32.71 22.74
N CYS A 27 3.26 -32.21 23.86
CA CYS A 27 3.58 -30.80 24.04
C CYS A 27 4.72 -30.36 23.08
N LEU A 28 5.75 -31.17 22.94
CA LEU A 28 6.86 -30.87 22.04
C LEU A 28 6.40 -30.81 20.58
N SER A 29 5.60 -31.80 20.14
CA SER A 29 5.02 -31.83 18.79
C SER A 29 4.14 -30.61 18.54
N LEU A 30 3.28 -30.23 19.52
CA LEU A 30 2.43 -29.04 19.44
C LEU A 30 3.24 -27.76 19.25
N VAL A 31 4.32 -27.59 20.02
CA VAL A 31 5.18 -26.41 19.93
C VAL A 31 5.89 -26.37 18.56
N LEU A 32 6.44 -27.49 18.11
CA LEU A 32 7.12 -27.55 16.82
C LEU A 32 6.16 -27.27 15.67
N THR A 33 4.98 -27.92 15.65
CA THR A 33 3.95 -27.67 14.63
C THR A 33 3.50 -26.22 14.65
N TYR A 34 3.30 -25.62 15.83
CA TYR A 34 2.93 -24.20 15.91
C TYR A 34 3.99 -23.28 15.28
N ILE A 35 5.27 -23.54 15.56
CA ILE A 35 6.37 -22.73 15.01
C ILE A 35 6.42 -22.86 13.48
N GLU A 36 6.33 -24.08 12.97
CA GLU A 36 6.38 -24.37 11.53
C GLU A 36 5.18 -23.77 10.80
N GLU A 37 3.96 -23.99 11.29
CA GLU A 37 2.73 -23.47 10.70
C GLU A 37 2.69 -21.94 10.73
N ARG A 38 3.15 -21.34 11.82
CA ARG A 38 3.25 -19.88 11.91
C ARG A 38 4.22 -19.31 10.87
N ARG A 39 5.33 -19.99 10.64
CA ARG A 39 6.32 -19.59 9.64
C ARG A 39 5.77 -19.74 8.22
N ALA A 40 5.19 -20.89 7.90
CA ALA A 40 4.59 -21.17 6.61
C ALA A 40 3.43 -20.21 6.29
N LEU A 41 2.58 -19.93 7.28
CA LEU A 41 1.49 -18.97 7.14
C LEU A 41 2.01 -17.55 6.86
N ARG A 42 3.05 -17.11 7.57
CA ARG A 42 3.66 -15.79 7.32
C ARG A 42 4.25 -15.67 5.92
N GLU A 43 4.93 -16.70 5.45
CA GLU A 43 5.50 -16.74 4.11
C GLU A 43 4.40 -16.71 3.03
N THR A 44 3.35 -17.49 3.22
CA THR A 44 2.20 -17.53 2.29
C THR A 44 1.45 -16.20 2.24
N ILE A 45 1.12 -15.63 3.40
CA ILE A 45 0.43 -14.33 3.47
C ILE A 45 1.32 -13.23 2.92
N GLY A 46 2.60 -13.21 3.29
CA GLY A 46 3.56 -12.22 2.81
C GLY A 46 3.71 -12.25 1.30
N ALA A 47 3.84 -13.45 0.71
CA ALA A 47 3.89 -13.62 -0.73
C ALA A 47 2.60 -13.12 -1.42
N ASN A 48 1.42 -13.44 -0.86
CA ASN A 48 0.15 -12.96 -1.40
C ASN A 48 0.04 -11.42 -1.31
N PHE A 49 0.40 -10.81 -0.18
CA PHE A 49 0.37 -9.36 -0.03
C PHE A 49 1.34 -8.66 -0.98
N LYS A 50 2.51 -9.24 -1.22
CA LYS A 50 3.45 -8.77 -2.24
C LYS A 50 2.79 -8.76 -3.63
N GLU A 51 2.13 -9.84 -4.04
CA GLU A 51 1.48 -9.92 -5.36
C GLU A 51 0.35 -8.90 -5.49
N VAL A 52 -0.46 -8.71 -4.45
CA VAL A 52 -1.51 -7.66 -4.42
C VAL A 52 -0.89 -6.26 -4.51
N ALA A 53 0.23 -6.01 -3.81
CA ALA A 53 0.94 -4.74 -3.89
C ALA A 53 1.50 -4.49 -5.29
N VAL A 54 2.08 -5.50 -5.94
CA VAL A 54 2.57 -5.42 -7.32
C VAL A 54 1.45 -5.09 -8.30
N GLU A 55 0.29 -5.74 -8.16
CA GLU A 55 -0.85 -5.47 -9.04
C GLU A 55 -1.41 -4.06 -8.83
N ALA A 56 -1.50 -3.58 -7.58
CA ALA A 56 -1.90 -2.21 -7.27
C ALA A 56 -0.90 -1.19 -7.85
N ALA A 57 0.40 -1.43 -7.71
CA ALA A 57 1.44 -0.59 -8.30
C ALA A 57 1.29 -0.51 -9.83
N ARG A 58 1.11 -1.67 -10.49
CA ARG A 58 0.93 -1.76 -11.94
C ARG A 58 -0.30 -0.97 -12.43
N ARG A 59 -1.41 -1.04 -11.71
CA ARG A 59 -2.62 -0.26 -12.02
C ARG A 59 -2.37 1.24 -11.95
N ILE A 60 -1.65 1.71 -10.93
CA ILE A 60 -1.26 3.12 -10.79
C ILE A 60 -0.33 3.52 -11.95
N GLU A 61 0.68 2.71 -12.26
CA GLU A 61 1.59 2.92 -13.39
C GLU A 61 0.82 3.09 -14.72
N MET A 62 -0.15 2.22 -14.97
CA MET A 62 -0.99 2.30 -16.17
C MET A 62 -1.82 3.59 -16.22
N GLN A 63 -2.40 4.04 -15.12
CA GLN A 63 -3.18 5.27 -15.08
C GLN A 63 -2.31 6.51 -15.30
N VAL A 64 -1.15 6.59 -14.65
CA VAL A 64 -0.21 7.69 -14.85
C VAL A 64 0.34 7.68 -16.29
N THR A 65 0.73 6.51 -16.79
CA THR A 65 1.22 6.36 -18.19
C THR A 65 0.14 6.77 -19.20
N ARG A 66 -1.13 6.45 -18.94
CA ARG A 66 -2.24 6.94 -19.78
C ARG A 66 -2.28 8.46 -19.78
N GLY A 67 -2.22 9.11 -18.60
CA GLY A 67 -2.17 10.57 -18.50
C GLY A 67 -0.98 11.18 -19.24
N VAL A 68 0.20 10.56 -19.14
CA VAL A 68 1.41 10.96 -19.88
C VAL A 68 1.18 10.89 -21.41
N ASN A 69 0.68 9.76 -21.90
CA ASN A 69 0.42 9.56 -23.33
C ASN A 69 -0.63 10.56 -23.85
N GLU A 70 -1.69 10.82 -23.09
CA GLU A 70 -2.72 11.79 -23.47
C GLU A 70 -2.19 13.23 -23.48
N ALA A 71 -1.37 13.62 -22.50
CA ALA A 71 -0.71 14.92 -22.52
C ALA A 71 0.23 15.09 -23.72
N GLN A 72 1.01 14.05 -24.06
CA GLN A 72 1.87 14.03 -25.22
C GLN A 72 1.10 14.10 -26.56
N GLN A 73 0.00 13.36 -26.68
CA GLN A 73 -0.88 13.43 -27.84
C GLN A 73 -1.48 14.82 -28.04
N LEU A 74 -1.92 15.45 -26.94
CA LEU A 74 -2.40 16.84 -27.01
C LEU A 74 -1.27 17.79 -27.39
N ALA A 75 -0.07 17.65 -26.82
CA ALA A 75 1.10 18.47 -27.15
C ALA A 75 1.51 18.35 -28.62
N ALA A 76 1.31 17.19 -29.23
CA ALA A 76 1.60 16.95 -30.67
C ALA A 76 0.51 17.49 -31.59
N THR A 77 -0.62 18.01 -31.07
CA THR A 77 -1.75 18.47 -31.88
C THR A 77 -1.38 19.78 -32.63
N PRO A 78 -1.45 19.83 -33.97
CA PRO A 78 -0.96 20.97 -34.75
C PRO A 78 -1.59 22.32 -34.37
N PHE A 79 -2.91 22.36 -34.12
CA PHE A 79 -3.55 23.63 -33.82
C PHE A 79 -3.24 24.14 -32.41
N LEU A 80 -2.93 23.27 -31.43
CA LEU A 80 -2.41 23.71 -30.12
C LEU A 80 -1.03 24.32 -30.28
N ARG A 81 -0.17 23.70 -31.08
CA ARG A 81 1.14 24.23 -31.41
C ARG A 81 1.05 25.59 -32.09
N THR A 82 0.18 25.74 -33.10
CA THR A 82 -0.06 27.02 -33.77
C THR A 82 -0.51 28.09 -32.77
N SER A 83 -1.45 27.78 -31.88
CA SER A 83 -1.93 28.75 -30.88
C SER A 83 -0.83 29.18 -29.90
N VAL A 84 0.06 28.25 -29.52
CA VAL A 84 1.22 28.57 -28.68
C VAL A 84 2.22 29.43 -29.45
N THR A 85 2.48 29.11 -30.71
CA THR A 85 3.37 29.92 -31.57
C THR A 85 2.83 31.33 -31.74
N GLU A 86 1.54 31.51 -31.95
CA GLU A 86 0.89 32.82 -32.01
C GLU A 86 1.01 33.61 -30.71
N SER A 87 0.80 32.93 -29.57
CA SER A 87 1.02 33.54 -28.25
C SER A 87 2.46 34.02 -28.11
N ASN A 88 3.45 33.18 -28.45
CA ASN A 88 4.86 33.50 -28.33
C ASN A 88 5.25 34.68 -29.24
N ARG A 89 4.62 34.81 -30.43
CA ARG A 89 4.84 35.95 -31.33
C ARG A 89 4.47 37.30 -30.71
N THR A 90 3.56 37.33 -29.78
CA THR A 90 3.17 38.57 -29.08
C THR A 90 4.29 39.18 -28.26
N TYR A 91 5.34 38.40 -27.96
CA TYR A 91 6.54 38.83 -27.22
C TYR A 91 7.72 39.19 -28.09
N LEU A 92 7.66 38.93 -29.41
CA LEU A 92 8.72 39.31 -30.32
C LEU A 92 8.91 40.83 -30.29
N ASP A 93 10.15 41.26 -30.37
CA ASP A 93 10.57 42.67 -30.39
C ASP A 93 10.22 43.46 -29.12
N LYS A 94 9.90 42.78 -28.00
CA LYS A 94 9.64 43.41 -26.71
C LYS A 94 10.74 43.07 -25.69
N ASP A 95 11.11 44.07 -24.93
CA ASP A 95 12.02 43.87 -23.82
C ASP A 95 11.34 43.08 -22.65
N GLU A 96 12.14 42.48 -21.81
CA GLU A 96 11.68 41.64 -20.72
C GLU A 96 10.73 42.36 -19.74
N LYS A 97 11.01 43.66 -19.46
CA LYS A 97 10.16 44.48 -18.59
C LYS A 97 8.75 44.68 -19.17
N THR A 98 8.68 44.95 -20.47
CA THR A 98 7.41 45.07 -21.19
C THR A 98 6.63 43.76 -21.19
N VAL A 99 7.30 42.64 -21.48
CA VAL A 99 6.67 41.30 -21.43
C VAL A 99 6.10 40.99 -20.04
N GLN A 100 6.87 41.20 -18.99
CA GLN A 100 6.42 40.97 -17.63
C GLN A 100 5.24 41.87 -17.27
N SER A 101 5.25 43.12 -17.69
CA SER A 101 4.15 44.07 -17.49
C SER A 101 2.87 43.62 -18.21
N MET A 102 2.99 43.12 -19.40
CA MET A 102 1.88 42.54 -20.19
C MET A 102 1.27 41.32 -19.46
N ILE A 103 2.12 40.36 -19.08
CA ILE A 103 1.67 39.15 -18.38
C ILE A 103 0.96 39.53 -17.09
N LYS A 104 1.51 40.48 -16.32
CA LYS A 104 0.91 40.96 -15.07
C LYS A 104 -0.47 41.62 -15.31
N ALA A 105 -0.58 42.44 -16.34
CA ALA A 105 -1.86 43.07 -16.71
C ALA A 105 -2.93 42.04 -17.13
N TRP A 106 -2.53 41.03 -17.92
CA TRP A 106 -3.42 39.94 -18.30
C TRP A 106 -3.82 39.08 -17.12
N GLN A 107 -2.89 38.75 -16.21
CA GLN A 107 -3.18 38.02 -14.97
C GLN A 107 -4.20 38.77 -14.10
N GLN A 108 -4.07 40.11 -14.01
CA GLN A 108 -5.02 40.92 -13.25
C GLN A 108 -6.42 40.87 -13.88
N ARG A 109 -6.53 41.03 -15.21
CA ARG A 109 -7.82 40.92 -15.95
C ARG A 109 -8.42 39.53 -15.79
N TRP A 110 -7.58 38.48 -15.84
CA TRP A 110 -8.01 37.09 -15.65
C TRP A 110 -8.61 36.87 -14.27
N ARG A 111 -8.03 37.43 -13.21
CA ARG A 111 -8.53 37.35 -11.84
C ARG A 111 -9.82 38.15 -11.61
N GLN A 112 -10.00 39.25 -12.32
CA GLN A 112 -11.16 40.13 -12.19
C GLN A 112 -12.38 39.66 -13.01
N ARG A 113 -12.17 38.69 -13.93
CA ARG A 113 -13.29 38.16 -14.72
C ARG A 113 -14.33 37.46 -13.85
N ASP A 114 -15.58 37.49 -14.26
CA ASP A 114 -16.61 36.63 -13.74
C ASP A 114 -16.22 35.17 -14.07
N LYS A 115 -16.00 34.33 -13.04
CA LYS A 115 -15.61 32.93 -13.21
C LYS A 115 -16.72 32.07 -13.84
N GLN A 116 -17.92 32.60 -13.93
CA GLN A 116 -19.06 31.94 -14.58
C GLN A 116 -19.29 32.45 -16.02
N SER A 117 -18.62 33.51 -16.40
CA SER A 117 -18.74 34.09 -17.76
C SER A 117 -17.80 33.42 -18.76
N GLU A 118 -18.09 33.63 -20.05
CA GLU A 118 -17.33 33.13 -21.18
C GLU A 118 -15.83 33.44 -21.07
N PHE A 119 -15.00 32.54 -21.60
CA PHE A 119 -13.54 32.74 -21.69
C PHE A 119 -13.24 34.08 -22.36
N PRO A 120 -12.25 34.84 -21.86
CA PRO A 120 -11.87 36.13 -22.43
C PRO A 120 -11.55 36.03 -23.91
N LEU A 121 -11.86 37.06 -24.68
CA LEU A 121 -11.69 37.12 -26.14
C LEU A 121 -10.25 36.91 -26.65
N PHE A 122 -9.25 37.03 -25.79
CA PHE A 122 -7.84 36.78 -26.14
C PHE A 122 -7.46 35.30 -26.18
N ILE A 123 -8.34 34.42 -25.68
CA ILE A 123 -8.15 32.97 -25.78
C ILE A 123 -8.85 32.47 -27.04
N ASN A 124 -8.14 31.68 -27.84
CA ASN A 124 -8.71 31.11 -29.06
C ASN A 124 -9.93 30.25 -28.79
N ARG A 125 -11.12 30.73 -29.13
CA ARG A 125 -12.40 30.10 -28.84
C ARG A 125 -12.54 28.72 -29.49
N ILE A 126 -11.98 28.52 -30.67
CA ILE A 126 -12.05 27.24 -31.40
C ILE A 126 -11.27 26.18 -30.61
N VAL A 127 -10.05 26.52 -30.21
CA VAL A 127 -9.17 25.63 -29.47
C VAL A 127 -9.68 25.37 -28.07
N THR A 128 -10.25 26.41 -27.43
CA THR A 128 -10.92 26.25 -26.11
C THR A 128 -12.07 25.24 -26.19
N ASN A 129 -12.96 25.38 -27.19
CA ASN A 129 -14.08 24.46 -27.39
C ASN A 129 -13.62 23.02 -27.66
N TYR A 130 -12.51 22.86 -28.37
CA TYR A 130 -11.92 21.54 -28.57
C TYR A 130 -11.44 20.93 -27.25
N LEU A 131 -10.70 21.68 -26.42
CA LEU A 131 -10.25 21.19 -25.12
C LEU A 131 -11.41 20.90 -24.17
N ILE A 132 -12.47 21.73 -24.17
CA ILE A 132 -13.67 21.48 -23.38
C ILE A 132 -14.31 20.16 -23.79
N ARG A 133 -14.52 19.92 -25.10
CA ARG A 133 -15.09 18.65 -25.57
C ARG A 133 -14.23 17.46 -25.24
N TRP A 134 -12.92 17.59 -25.36
CA TRP A 134 -11.97 16.54 -24.99
C TRP A 134 -12.04 16.22 -23.50
N HIS A 135 -12.11 17.27 -22.66
CA HIS A 135 -12.26 17.15 -21.23
C HIS A 135 -13.62 16.55 -20.84
N ASP A 136 -14.72 16.98 -21.45
CA ASP A 136 -16.07 16.48 -21.14
C ASP A 136 -16.20 14.96 -21.32
N ILE A 137 -15.54 14.42 -22.34
CA ILE A 137 -15.52 12.96 -22.59
C ILE A 137 -14.77 12.22 -21.45
N ARG A 138 -13.84 12.89 -20.78
CA ARG A 138 -12.92 12.32 -19.79
C ARG A 138 -13.01 12.97 -18.40
N LYS A 139 -14.08 13.67 -18.12
CA LYS A 139 -14.28 14.39 -16.85
C LYS A 139 -14.26 13.50 -15.60
N ALA A 140 -14.44 12.20 -15.75
CA ALA A 140 -14.28 11.23 -14.67
C ALA A 140 -12.81 11.11 -14.23
N ASP A 141 -11.88 11.19 -15.19
CA ASP A 141 -10.45 10.99 -14.93
C ASP A 141 -9.70 12.31 -14.70
N TYR A 142 -10.15 13.41 -15.35
CA TYR A 142 -9.45 14.69 -15.33
C TYR A 142 -10.29 15.80 -14.71
N VAL A 143 -9.64 16.68 -13.96
CA VAL A 143 -10.23 17.94 -13.46
C VAL A 143 -10.26 18.98 -14.55
N GLY A 144 -9.25 19.00 -15.42
CA GLY A 144 -9.15 19.93 -16.51
C GLY A 144 -7.84 19.81 -17.30
N ILE A 145 -7.78 20.60 -18.37
CA ILE A 145 -6.62 20.68 -19.27
C ILE A 145 -6.36 22.13 -19.59
N PHE A 146 -5.09 22.50 -19.61
CA PHE A 146 -4.69 23.83 -20.04
C PHE A 146 -3.34 23.82 -20.74
N VAL A 147 -3.09 24.88 -21.50
CA VAL A 147 -1.87 25.06 -22.31
C VAL A 147 -1.26 26.39 -21.95
N THR A 148 0.05 26.39 -21.81
CA THR A 148 0.86 27.60 -21.57
C THR A 148 1.87 27.84 -22.70
N ASP A 149 2.25 29.06 -22.87
CA ASP A 149 3.30 29.48 -23.80
C ASP A 149 4.72 29.38 -23.20
N ASN A 150 5.73 29.87 -23.92
CA ASN A 150 7.13 29.83 -23.50
C ASN A 150 7.49 30.82 -22.37
N ARG A 151 6.53 31.62 -21.89
CA ARG A 151 6.63 32.49 -20.70
C ARG A 151 5.83 31.98 -19.52
N GLY A 152 5.05 30.92 -19.73
CA GLY A 152 4.14 30.37 -18.72
C GLY A 152 2.82 31.10 -18.62
N ALA A 153 2.48 31.92 -19.61
CA ALA A 153 1.17 32.54 -19.70
C ALA A 153 0.15 31.54 -20.30
N LEU A 154 -1.09 31.59 -19.83
CA LEU A 154 -2.17 30.73 -20.26
C LEU A 154 -2.58 31.06 -21.70
N VAL A 155 -2.50 30.08 -22.59
CA VAL A 155 -2.94 30.18 -23.98
C VAL A 155 -4.38 29.74 -24.14
N VAL A 156 -4.73 28.59 -23.53
CA VAL A 156 -6.07 28.00 -23.60
C VAL A 156 -6.29 27.07 -22.40
N SER A 157 -7.54 26.97 -21.96
CA SER A 157 -7.94 26.06 -20.87
C SER A 157 -9.33 25.49 -21.12
N SER A 158 -9.57 24.25 -20.71
CA SER A 158 -10.91 23.63 -20.67
C SER A 158 -11.74 24.06 -19.47
N ILE A 159 -11.10 24.70 -18.47
CA ILE A 159 -11.73 25.10 -17.21
C ILE A 159 -11.32 26.52 -16.81
N PRO A 160 -12.24 27.32 -16.25
CA PRO A 160 -11.94 28.71 -15.93
C PRO A 160 -11.15 28.93 -14.64
N GLN A 161 -11.01 27.92 -13.78
CA GLN A 161 -10.38 28.06 -12.46
C GLN A 161 -8.86 28.11 -12.50
N VAL A 162 -8.23 27.77 -13.62
CA VAL A 162 -6.79 27.79 -13.79
C VAL A 162 -6.24 29.22 -13.66
N GLU A 163 -5.11 29.37 -13.00
CA GLU A 163 -4.39 30.65 -12.95
C GLU A 163 -3.86 31.02 -14.35
N TYR A 164 -3.68 32.32 -14.60
CA TYR A 164 -3.18 32.81 -15.89
C TYR A 164 -1.69 32.60 -16.06
N TYR A 165 -0.89 32.72 -14.99
CA TYR A 165 0.57 32.70 -15.07
C TYR A 165 1.18 31.58 -14.27
N HIS A 166 1.94 30.74 -14.95
CA HIS A 166 2.60 29.54 -14.42
C HIS A 166 4.13 29.56 -14.50
N GLY A 167 4.75 30.63 -15.01
CA GLY A 167 6.20 30.68 -15.24
C GLY A 167 7.09 30.50 -14.02
N LYS A 168 6.52 30.62 -12.79
CA LYS A 168 7.19 30.33 -11.52
C LYS A 168 6.90 28.94 -10.95
N ALA A 169 5.96 28.23 -11.55
CA ALA A 169 5.59 26.90 -11.08
C ALA A 169 6.70 25.87 -11.37
N ALA A 170 7.02 25.02 -10.40
CA ALA A 170 8.08 24.02 -10.53
C ALA A 170 7.85 23.08 -11.71
N TRP A 171 6.60 22.65 -11.94
CA TRP A 171 6.25 21.79 -13.05
C TRP A 171 6.55 22.45 -14.41
N TRP A 172 6.23 23.75 -14.55
CA TRP A 172 6.47 24.50 -15.79
C TRP A 172 7.97 24.65 -16.05
N GLN A 173 8.74 25.03 -15.02
CA GLN A 173 10.19 25.15 -15.10
C GLN A 173 10.86 23.82 -15.48
N ALA A 174 10.36 22.70 -14.93
CA ALA A 174 10.87 21.37 -15.23
C ALA A 174 10.66 20.98 -16.70
N VAL A 175 9.45 21.26 -17.25
CA VAL A 175 9.10 20.97 -18.64
C VAL A 175 9.84 21.90 -19.62
N MET A 176 9.98 23.19 -19.28
CA MET A 176 10.62 24.19 -20.13
C MET A 176 12.15 24.13 -20.11
N LYS A 177 12.73 23.29 -19.26
CA LYS A 177 14.19 23.11 -19.18
C LYS A 177 14.72 22.63 -20.51
N ARG A 178 15.64 23.39 -21.11
CA ARG A 178 16.14 23.18 -22.48
C ARG A 178 16.59 21.73 -22.70
N GLY A 179 16.14 21.15 -23.83
CA GLY A 179 16.64 19.88 -24.38
C GLY A 179 16.16 18.62 -23.70
N THR A 180 15.22 18.67 -22.72
CA THR A 180 14.75 17.45 -22.09
C THR A 180 13.66 16.73 -22.88
N GLY A 181 12.75 17.46 -23.54
CA GLY A 181 11.57 16.89 -24.21
C GLY A 181 10.73 15.98 -23.27
N LYS A 182 10.99 16.07 -21.96
CA LYS A 182 10.49 15.15 -20.96
C LYS A 182 9.19 15.65 -20.33
N VAL A 183 8.34 14.72 -19.94
CA VAL A 183 7.09 14.98 -19.26
C VAL A 183 7.34 15.15 -17.75
N PHE A 184 6.64 16.07 -17.14
CA PHE A 184 6.62 16.22 -15.69
C PHE A 184 5.35 15.61 -15.11
N VAL A 185 5.48 14.87 -14.02
CA VAL A 185 4.37 14.36 -13.21
C VAL A 185 4.58 14.84 -11.78
N SER A 186 3.58 15.53 -11.19
CA SER A 186 3.66 15.95 -9.78
C SER A 186 3.37 14.81 -8.81
N ASP A 187 3.74 15.00 -7.53
CA ASP A 187 3.13 14.22 -6.44
C ASP A 187 1.62 14.55 -6.36
N ILE A 188 0.85 13.77 -5.61
CA ILE A 188 -0.55 14.09 -5.32
C ILE A 188 -0.59 15.28 -4.36
N PHE A 189 -1.31 16.33 -4.72
CA PHE A 189 -1.48 17.52 -3.88
C PHE A 189 -2.92 18.03 -3.92
N PHE A 190 -3.34 18.70 -2.85
CA PHE A 190 -4.63 19.37 -2.80
C PHE A 190 -4.55 20.69 -3.57
N ASP A 191 -5.44 20.89 -4.55
CA ASP A 191 -5.54 22.14 -5.29
C ASP A 191 -6.78 22.92 -4.80
N PRO A 192 -6.59 24.07 -4.12
CA PRO A 192 -7.70 24.87 -3.59
C PRO A 192 -8.62 25.44 -4.67
N ALA A 193 -8.10 25.64 -5.89
CA ALA A 193 -8.90 26.19 -6.99
C ALA A 193 -9.98 25.20 -7.44
N PHE A 194 -9.73 23.91 -7.27
CA PHE A 194 -10.65 22.81 -7.65
C PHE A 194 -11.28 22.12 -6.45
N GLY A 195 -10.81 22.40 -5.22
CA GLY A 195 -11.30 21.76 -4.00
C GLY A 195 -11.06 20.25 -3.95
N THR A 196 -10.07 19.75 -4.67
CA THR A 196 -9.77 18.32 -4.77
C THR A 196 -8.26 18.05 -4.91
N HIS A 197 -7.87 16.80 -4.67
CA HIS A 197 -6.51 16.37 -4.89
C HIS A 197 -6.31 16.01 -6.36
N VAL A 198 -5.17 16.44 -6.90
CA VAL A 198 -4.80 16.25 -8.31
C VAL A 198 -3.36 15.80 -8.46
N VAL A 199 -3.07 15.26 -9.64
CA VAL A 199 -1.72 15.04 -10.16
C VAL A 199 -1.58 15.84 -11.45
N ASN A 200 -0.60 16.73 -11.53
CA ASN A 200 -0.28 17.41 -12.76
C ASN A 200 0.55 16.50 -13.65
N VAL A 201 0.10 16.29 -14.87
CA VAL A 201 0.88 15.67 -15.94
C VAL A 201 1.09 16.70 -17.02
N SER A 202 2.33 17.14 -17.21
CA SER A 202 2.68 18.25 -18.09
C SER A 202 3.67 17.80 -19.16
N ALA A 203 3.27 17.91 -20.44
CA ALA A 203 4.08 17.54 -21.59
C ALA A 203 4.56 18.78 -22.34
N PRO A 204 5.82 18.82 -22.84
CA PRO A 204 6.33 19.91 -23.65
C PRO A 204 5.67 19.95 -25.02
N ILE A 205 5.31 21.14 -25.48
CA ILE A 205 4.97 21.40 -26.89
C ILE A 205 6.26 21.76 -27.59
N ILE A 206 6.62 20.99 -28.61
CA ILE A 206 7.89 21.11 -29.32
C ILE A 206 7.61 21.72 -30.69
N ASP A 207 8.44 22.70 -31.08
CA ASP A 207 8.48 23.22 -32.46
C ASP A 207 9.10 22.17 -33.37
N ASP A 208 8.44 21.87 -34.50
CA ASP A 208 8.88 20.82 -35.42
C ASP A 208 10.16 21.19 -36.18
N GLU A 209 10.38 22.48 -36.45
CA GLU A 209 11.53 22.94 -37.24
C GLU A 209 12.77 23.13 -36.34
N GLN A 210 12.58 23.75 -35.20
CA GLN A 210 13.69 24.11 -34.30
C GLN A 210 13.98 23.08 -33.23
N HIS A 211 13.08 22.09 -33.02
CA HIS A 211 13.18 21.09 -31.98
C HIS A 211 13.35 21.67 -30.56
N VAL A 212 12.76 22.84 -30.31
CA VAL A 212 12.77 23.51 -29.01
C VAL A 212 11.39 23.48 -28.38
N THR A 213 11.34 23.46 -27.04
CA THR A 213 10.08 23.55 -26.29
C THR A 213 9.55 24.98 -26.38
N ILE A 214 8.35 25.15 -26.93
CA ILE A 214 7.69 26.45 -27.16
C ILE A 214 6.55 26.71 -26.17
N GLY A 215 6.15 25.71 -25.38
CA GLY A 215 5.09 25.79 -24.40
C GLY A 215 4.86 24.43 -23.75
N ALA A 216 3.78 24.32 -22.97
CA ALA A 216 3.42 23.08 -22.29
C ALA A 216 1.91 22.83 -22.27
N VAL A 217 1.52 21.57 -22.45
CA VAL A 217 0.16 21.07 -22.12
C VAL A 217 0.18 20.44 -20.76
N THR A 218 -0.78 20.78 -19.92
CA THR A 218 -0.98 20.15 -18.62
C THR A 218 -2.37 19.52 -18.55
N VAL A 219 -2.44 18.25 -18.18
CA VAL A 219 -3.65 17.57 -17.80
C VAL A 219 -3.66 17.38 -16.28
N LEU A 220 -4.79 17.69 -15.63
CA LEU A 220 -4.97 17.56 -14.20
C LEU A 220 -5.71 16.25 -13.91
N LEU A 221 -4.95 15.19 -13.61
CA LEU A 221 -5.50 13.88 -13.28
C LEU A 221 -6.13 13.91 -11.88
N ARG A 222 -7.35 13.39 -11.73
CA ARG A 222 -8.00 13.26 -10.42
C ARG A 222 -7.32 12.21 -9.56
N ARG A 223 -7.12 12.50 -8.27
CA ARG A 223 -6.70 11.48 -7.32
C ARG A 223 -7.66 10.28 -7.32
N ASP A 224 -8.96 10.51 -7.49
CA ASP A 224 -9.98 9.46 -7.43
C ASP A 224 -9.78 8.39 -8.52
N THR A 225 -9.22 8.75 -9.69
CA THR A 225 -8.80 7.79 -10.72
C THR A 225 -7.73 6.83 -10.21
N LEU A 226 -6.77 7.34 -9.43
CA LEU A 226 -5.75 6.51 -8.77
C LEU A 226 -6.32 5.79 -7.55
N PHE A 227 -7.27 6.41 -6.84
CA PHE A 227 -7.93 5.84 -5.68
C PHE A 227 -8.63 4.52 -6.00
N HIS A 228 -9.36 4.44 -7.11
CA HIS A 228 -10.01 3.20 -7.54
C HIS A 228 -9.01 2.07 -7.76
N SER A 229 -7.84 2.38 -8.34
CA SER A 229 -6.77 1.38 -8.55
C SER A 229 -6.24 0.78 -7.26
N VAL A 230 -6.28 1.54 -6.16
CA VAL A 230 -5.81 1.13 -4.83
C VAL A 230 -6.94 0.48 -4.03
N SER A 231 -8.14 1.07 -4.03
CA SER A 231 -9.27 0.63 -3.21
C SER A 231 -9.85 -0.73 -3.63
N GLU A 232 -9.71 -1.11 -4.90
CA GLU A 232 -10.08 -2.43 -5.40
C GLU A 232 -9.11 -3.56 -4.98
N ALA A 233 -7.90 -3.20 -4.54
CA ALA A 233 -6.90 -4.15 -4.09
C ALA A 233 -7.14 -4.50 -2.62
N THR A 234 -8.10 -5.40 -2.38
CA THR A 234 -8.50 -5.88 -1.05
C THR A 234 -8.02 -7.30 -0.79
N VAL A 235 -7.80 -7.63 0.48
CA VAL A 235 -7.43 -8.99 0.94
C VAL A 235 -8.27 -9.33 2.17
N GLY A 236 -9.05 -10.42 2.08
CA GLY A 236 -9.97 -10.80 3.16
C GLY A 236 -11.00 -9.70 3.45
N HIS A 237 -11.27 -9.45 4.72
CA HIS A 237 -12.26 -8.46 5.17
C HIS A 237 -11.65 -7.12 5.56
N THR A 238 -10.47 -7.14 6.19
CA THR A 238 -9.81 -5.93 6.71
C THR A 238 -8.61 -5.50 5.89
N GLY A 239 -8.15 -6.36 4.98
CA GLY A 239 -6.96 -6.12 4.17
C GLY A 239 -7.23 -5.17 3.02
N HIS A 240 -6.33 -4.21 2.82
CA HIS A 240 -6.40 -3.21 1.75
C HIS A 240 -5.02 -2.74 1.32
N ALA A 241 -4.97 -2.22 0.11
CA ALA A 241 -3.78 -1.53 -0.39
C ALA A 241 -3.82 -0.04 -0.02
N MET A 242 -2.64 0.56 0.04
CA MET A 242 -2.39 1.99 0.26
C MET A 242 -1.31 2.47 -0.69
N LEU A 243 -1.25 3.77 -0.94
CA LEU A 243 -0.16 4.42 -1.67
C LEU A 243 0.54 5.42 -0.76
N PHE A 244 1.85 5.32 -0.67
CA PHE A 244 2.73 6.25 0.06
C PHE A 244 3.75 6.87 -0.89
N ASN A 245 4.24 8.05 -0.54
CA ASN A 245 5.50 8.54 -1.10
C ASN A 245 6.70 8.09 -0.23
N SER A 246 7.91 8.28 -0.74
CA SER A 246 9.13 7.86 -0.03
C SER A 246 9.39 8.58 1.29
N ASP A 247 8.66 9.65 1.61
CA ASP A 247 8.74 10.35 2.89
C ASP A 247 7.81 9.75 3.96
N GLY A 248 7.07 8.68 3.61
CA GLY A 248 6.13 8.03 4.53
C GLY A 248 4.76 8.73 4.61
N VAL A 249 4.52 9.71 3.72
CA VAL A 249 3.23 10.39 3.66
C VAL A 249 2.25 9.52 2.90
N PRO A 250 1.10 9.16 3.50
CA PRO A 250 0.05 8.44 2.80
C PRO A 250 -0.61 9.36 1.76
N LEU A 251 -0.62 8.92 0.53
CA LEU A 251 -1.25 9.63 -0.59
C LEU A 251 -2.68 9.13 -0.82
N ILE A 252 -2.88 7.83 -0.66
CA ILE A 252 -4.17 7.16 -0.80
C ILE A 252 -4.29 6.06 0.26
N CYS A 253 -5.35 6.11 1.06
CA CYS A 253 -5.80 5.02 1.93
C CYS A 253 -7.33 4.92 1.83
N PRO A 254 -7.90 3.71 1.60
CA PRO A 254 -9.35 3.53 1.54
C PRO A 254 -10.06 3.61 2.90
N VAL A 255 -9.33 3.48 4.00
CA VAL A 255 -9.90 3.29 5.34
C VAL A 255 -9.73 4.51 6.22
N LEU A 256 -8.55 5.14 6.20
CA LEU A 256 -8.22 6.30 7.04
C LEU A 256 -7.88 7.51 6.18
N ALA A 257 -8.15 8.70 6.71
CA ALA A 257 -7.69 9.93 6.09
C ALA A 257 -6.15 10.02 6.13
N PRO A 258 -5.50 10.66 5.14
CA PRO A 258 -4.04 10.77 5.10
C PRO A 258 -3.42 11.38 6.36
N GLU A 259 -4.15 12.28 7.03
CA GLU A 259 -3.71 12.99 8.23
C GLU A 259 -3.77 12.12 9.49
N GLU A 260 -4.52 11.01 9.45
CA GLU A 260 -4.75 10.14 10.61
C GLU A 260 -3.65 9.09 10.81
N HIS A 261 -2.80 8.90 9.81
CA HIS A 261 -1.73 7.91 9.90
C HIS A 261 -0.51 8.29 9.05
N ALA A 262 0.66 7.93 9.55
CA ALA A 262 1.91 8.02 8.81
C ALA A 262 2.79 6.82 9.16
N VAL A 263 3.47 6.28 8.17
CA VAL A 263 4.51 5.26 8.37
C VAL A 263 5.84 5.97 8.59
N LYS A 264 6.72 5.36 9.39
CA LYS A 264 8.06 5.94 9.63
C LYS A 264 8.78 6.17 8.29
N PRO A 265 9.26 7.40 8.02
CA PRO A 265 9.88 7.73 6.73
C PRO A 265 11.06 6.84 6.36
N GLU A 266 11.89 6.44 7.34
CA GLU A 266 13.06 5.58 7.13
C GLU A 266 12.66 4.21 6.57
N LEU A 267 11.54 3.66 7.07
CA LEU A 267 11.01 2.38 6.59
C LEU A 267 10.50 2.49 5.16
N VAL A 268 9.69 3.52 4.87
CA VAL A 268 9.12 3.70 3.52
C VAL A 268 10.21 4.04 2.52
N SER A 269 11.21 4.82 2.90
CA SER A 269 12.36 5.10 2.06
C SER A 269 13.14 3.82 1.70
N ALA A 270 13.40 2.95 2.69
CA ALA A 270 14.07 1.67 2.47
C ALA A 270 13.24 0.75 1.55
N ILE A 271 11.94 0.63 1.81
CA ILE A 271 11.01 -0.18 0.99
C ILE A 271 10.91 0.35 -0.44
N SER A 272 10.79 1.68 -0.61
CA SER A 272 10.66 2.30 -1.93
C SER A 272 11.90 2.18 -2.80
N ALA A 273 13.06 1.94 -2.19
CA ALA A 273 14.33 1.66 -2.87
C ALA A 273 14.51 0.18 -3.23
N SER A 274 13.74 -0.70 -2.59
CA SER A 274 13.84 -2.15 -2.72
C SER A 274 12.98 -2.68 -3.88
N PRO A 275 13.27 -3.86 -4.42
CA PRO A 275 12.32 -4.57 -5.27
C PRO A 275 11.06 -4.93 -4.48
N ALA A 276 9.97 -5.27 -5.19
CA ALA A 276 8.74 -5.73 -4.54
C ALA A 276 9.00 -6.90 -3.58
N GLY A 277 8.40 -6.85 -2.40
CA GLY A 277 8.63 -7.80 -1.34
C GLY A 277 7.56 -7.79 -0.27
N TRP A 278 7.83 -8.50 0.82
CA TRP A 278 7.04 -8.43 2.03
C TRP A 278 7.93 -8.38 3.27
N THR A 279 7.41 -7.87 4.36
CA THR A 279 8.11 -7.79 5.65
C THR A 279 7.10 -7.84 6.81
N THR A 280 7.61 -7.83 8.04
CA THR A 280 6.78 -7.71 9.23
C THR A 280 7.08 -6.38 9.91
N LEU A 281 6.05 -5.61 10.21
CA LEU A 281 6.14 -4.33 10.90
C LEU A 281 5.67 -4.44 12.35
N ALA A 282 6.42 -3.81 13.25
CA ALA A 282 6.00 -3.71 14.66
C ALA A 282 4.71 -2.88 14.81
N ASN A 283 4.52 -1.88 13.96
CA ASN A 283 3.30 -1.06 13.89
C ASN A 283 3.03 -0.71 12.42
N ASP A 284 1.82 -0.95 11.96
CA ASP A 284 1.37 -0.74 10.57
C ASP A 284 0.56 0.56 10.39
N SER A 285 0.58 1.44 11.39
CA SER A 285 -0.15 2.72 11.40
C SER A 285 -1.68 2.62 11.40
N HIS A 286 -2.24 1.40 11.48
CA HIS A 286 -3.68 1.12 11.64
C HIS A 286 -3.99 0.41 12.96
N GLY A 287 -3.08 0.50 13.94
CA GLY A 287 -3.22 -0.16 15.25
C GLY A 287 -2.76 -1.61 15.29
N GLY A 288 -2.36 -2.19 14.15
CA GLY A 288 -1.84 -3.56 14.10
C GLY A 288 -0.40 -3.65 14.61
N GLN A 289 -0.14 -4.64 15.46
CA GLN A 289 1.20 -4.97 15.95
C GLN A 289 1.70 -6.25 15.30
N ASN A 290 2.98 -6.28 14.90
CA ASN A 290 3.59 -7.40 14.17
C ASN A 290 2.84 -7.78 12.89
N SER A 291 2.34 -6.77 12.17
CA SER A 291 1.59 -6.94 10.93
C SER A 291 2.49 -7.42 9.80
N ILE A 292 2.00 -8.38 9.03
CA ILE A 292 2.61 -8.75 7.76
C ILE A 292 2.19 -7.71 6.74
N VAL A 293 3.15 -7.20 5.97
CA VAL A 293 2.91 -6.20 4.94
C VAL A 293 3.61 -6.59 3.64
N GLY A 294 2.90 -6.46 2.54
CA GLY A 294 3.46 -6.54 1.20
C GLY A 294 3.68 -5.14 0.63
N PHE A 295 4.69 -4.97 -0.21
CA PHE A 295 4.99 -3.69 -0.82
C PHE A 295 5.55 -3.85 -2.24
N ALA A 296 5.31 -2.84 -3.07
CA ALA A 296 5.89 -2.74 -4.40
C ALA A 296 6.14 -1.27 -4.78
N PRO A 297 7.31 -0.93 -5.32
CA PRO A 297 7.56 0.40 -5.85
C PRO A 297 6.74 0.62 -7.13
N VAL A 298 6.16 1.81 -7.28
CA VAL A 298 5.53 2.28 -8.53
C VAL A 298 6.63 2.76 -9.46
N ARG A 299 6.75 2.16 -10.64
CA ARG A 299 7.79 2.46 -11.62
C ARG A 299 7.20 3.27 -12.77
N LEU A 300 7.41 4.57 -12.74
CA LEU A 300 7.04 5.45 -13.84
C LEU A 300 8.12 5.40 -14.93
N GLY A 301 7.72 5.73 -16.15
CA GLY A 301 8.60 5.66 -17.33
C GLY A 301 9.83 6.57 -17.25
N THR A 302 10.82 6.31 -18.11
CA THR A 302 12.07 7.08 -18.20
C THR A 302 11.93 8.40 -18.94
N GLU A 303 10.77 8.64 -19.55
CA GLU A 303 10.38 9.87 -20.23
C GLU A 303 10.09 11.03 -19.27
N LEU A 304 10.08 10.78 -17.96
CA LEU A 304 9.79 11.80 -16.96
C LEU A 304 11.02 12.67 -16.65
N THR A 305 10.74 13.91 -16.25
CA THR A 305 11.79 14.80 -15.72
C THR A 305 12.31 14.26 -14.38
N PRO A 306 13.59 14.51 -14.03
CA PRO A 306 14.13 14.11 -12.73
C PRO A 306 13.39 14.72 -11.53
N ASP A 307 12.77 15.88 -11.71
CA ASP A 307 12.03 16.62 -10.68
C ASP A 307 10.58 16.09 -10.53
N SER A 308 10.18 15.09 -11.33
CA SER A 308 8.85 14.46 -11.21
C SER A 308 8.66 13.85 -9.82
N LEU A 309 7.43 13.85 -9.36
CA LEU A 309 7.04 13.45 -8.00
C LEU A 309 7.75 14.24 -6.90
N GLY A 310 8.30 15.43 -7.22
CA GLY A 310 9.13 16.18 -6.28
C GLY A 310 10.43 15.46 -5.92
N GLY A 311 10.98 14.62 -6.81
CA GLY A 311 12.13 13.77 -6.57
C GLY A 311 11.85 12.55 -5.68
N LYS A 312 10.59 12.31 -5.31
CA LYS A 312 10.15 11.19 -4.47
C LYS A 312 9.85 9.95 -5.29
N ARG A 313 9.61 8.86 -4.62
CA ARG A 313 9.13 7.60 -5.19
C ARG A 313 7.80 7.23 -4.56
N TRP A 314 6.93 6.64 -5.34
CA TRP A 314 5.68 6.06 -4.84
C TRP A 314 5.87 4.59 -4.55
N VAL A 315 5.23 4.12 -3.50
CA VAL A 315 5.21 2.71 -3.10
C VAL A 315 3.80 2.31 -2.70
N THR A 316 3.34 1.20 -3.24
CA THR A 316 2.12 0.55 -2.77
C THR A 316 2.42 -0.33 -1.58
N PHE A 317 1.49 -0.39 -0.67
CA PHE A 317 1.62 -1.05 0.62
C PHE A 317 0.32 -1.80 0.91
N VAL A 318 0.39 -3.10 1.18
CA VAL A 318 -0.75 -3.95 1.47
C VAL A 318 -0.62 -4.49 2.88
N ARG A 319 -1.67 -4.32 3.66
CA ARG A 319 -1.75 -4.83 5.04
C ARG A 319 -3.11 -5.46 5.31
N GLN A 320 -3.20 -6.26 6.35
CA GLN A 320 -4.43 -6.83 6.90
C GLN A 320 -4.32 -6.84 8.41
N ASP A 321 -5.45 -6.81 9.13
CA ASP A 321 -5.46 -6.93 10.59
C ASP A 321 -4.77 -8.24 11.01
N PRO A 322 -3.78 -8.18 11.92
CA PRO A 322 -3.12 -9.38 12.43
C PRO A 322 -4.06 -10.41 13.02
N ALA A 323 -5.16 -9.97 13.66
CA ALA A 323 -6.16 -10.89 14.22
C ALA A 323 -6.82 -11.72 13.10
N GLU A 324 -7.10 -11.13 11.95
CA GLU A 324 -7.63 -11.85 10.78
C GLU A 324 -6.55 -12.72 10.14
N SER A 325 -5.35 -12.15 9.91
CA SER A 325 -4.23 -12.86 9.28
C SER A 325 -3.83 -14.13 10.03
N TYR A 326 -3.87 -14.11 11.36
CA TYR A 326 -3.51 -15.25 12.22
C TYR A 326 -4.71 -16.08 12.71
N ALA A 327 -5.94 -15.75 12.29
CA ALA A 327 -7.13 -16.52 12.68
C ALA A 327 -7.06 -18.02 12.32
N PRO A 328 -6.53 -18.44 11.15
CA PRO A 328 -6.36 -19.87 10.86
C PRO A 328 -5.46 -20.58 11.86
N LEU A 329 -4.38 -19.93 12.28
CA LEU A 329 -3.45 -20.49 13.25
C LEU A 329 -4.08 -20.66 14.65
N SER A 330 -4.86 -19.68 15.10
CA SER A 330 -5.56 -19.75 16.39
C SER A 330 -6.59 -20.87 16.40
N ARG A 331 -7.34 -21.08 15.32
CA ARG A 331 -8.28 -22.21 15.17
C ARG A 331 -7.56 -23.55 15.22
N LEU A 332 -6.45 -23.68 14.51
CA LEU A 332 -5.64 -24.89 14.50
C LEU A 332 -5.12 -25.22 15.90
N VAL A 333 -4.59 -24.24 16.63
CA VAL A 333 -4.13 -24.42 18.01
C VAL A 333 -5.25 -24.92 18.90
N VAL A 334 -6.44 -24.32 18.83
CA VAL A 334 -7.62 -24.77 19.62
C VAL A 334 -7.99 -26.20 19.27
N GLN A 335 -8.09 -26.57 17.99
CA GLN A 335 -8.44 -27.92 17.55
C GLN A 335 -7.42 -28.95 18.04
N VAL A 336 -6.13 -28.70 17.81
CA VAL A 336 -5.06 -29.63 18.25
C VAL A 336 -5.02 -29.75 19.77
N THR A 337 -5.26 -28.67 20.50
CA THR A 337 -5.35 -28.72 21.98
C THR A 337 -6.53 -29.58 22.44
N VAL A 338 -7.72 -29.41 21.86
CA VAL A 338 -8.90 -30.18 22.19
C VAL A 338 -8.69 -31.68 21.91
N TYR A 339 -8.17 -32.01 20.72
CA TYR A 339 -7.88 -33.40 20.35
C TYR A 339 -6.78 -33.98 21.25
N GLY A 340 -5.72 -33.21 21.52
CA GLY A 340 -4.63 -33.62 22.42
C GLY A 340 -5.10 -33.92 23.82
N LEU A 341 -5.97 -33.08 24.39
CA LEU A 341 -6.59 -33.32 25.71
C LEU A 341 -7.50 -34.57 25.70
N GLY A 342 -8.22 -34.79 24.58
CA GLY A 342 -9.01 -36.01 24.40
C GLY A 342 -8.16 -37.29 24.44
N VAL A 343 -7.09 -37.31 23.61
CA VAL A 343 -6.14 -38.44 23.60
C VAL A 343 -5.47 -38.63 24.95
N PHE A 344 -5.06 -37.55 25.63
CA PHE A 344 -4.47 -37.61 26.94
C PHE A 344 -5.45 -38.17 27.98
N GLY A 345 -6.72 -37.79 27.94
CA GLY A 345 -7.78 -38.34 28.79
C GLY A 345 -7.96 -39.84 28.62
N VAL A 346 -7.96 -40.33 27.38
CA VAL A 346 -8.01 -41.78 27.07
C VAL A 346 -6.78 -42.50 27.60
N LEU A 347 -5.59 -41.97 27.39
CA LEU A 347 -4.35 -42.55 27.92
C LEU A 347 -4.34 -42.58 29.44
N LEU A 348 -4.82 -41.53 30.11
CA LEU A 348 -4.93 -41.47 31.55
C LEU A 348 -5.91 -42.52 32.11
N LEU A 349 -7.10 -42.62 31.49
CA LEU A 349 -8.10 -43.64 31.86
C LEU A 349 -7.57 -45.05 31.66
N THR A 350 -6.90 -45.30 30.53
CA THR A 350 -6.28 -46.60 30.27
C THR A 350 -5.18 -46.90 31.29
N GLY A 351 -4.31 -45.91 31.57
CA GLY A 351 -3.27 -46.04 32.59
C GLY A 351 -3.78 -46.30 33.98
N LEU A 352 -4.87 -45.61 34.38
CA LEU A 352 -5.52 -45.84 35.66
C LEU A 352 -6.15 -47.24 35.75
N THR A 353 -6.77 -47.72 34.67
CA THR A 353 -7.37 -49.08 34.65
C THR A 353 -6.28 -50.16 34.71
N VAL A 354 -5.18 -49.98 33.93
CA VAL A 354 -4.03 -50.89 34.01
C VAL A 354 -3.39 -50.88 35.39
N ALA A 355 -3.15 -49.69 35.97
CA ALA A 355 -2.60 -49.56 37.32
C ALA A 355 -3.47 -50.22 38.38
N ARG A 356 -4.80 -50.10 38.27
CA ARG A 356 -5.73 -50.75 39.19
C ARG A 356 -5.83 -52.26 39.02
N ARG A 357 -5.88 -52.73 37.78
CA ARG A 357 -6.04 -54.16 37.46
C ARG A 357 -4.75 -54.98 37.61
N ILE A 358 -3.60 -54.39 37.35
CA ILE A 358 -2.32 -55.12 37.39
C ILE A 358 -1.47 -54.76 38.60
N ALA A 359 -1.25 -53.51 38.92
CA ALA A 359 -0.33 -53.10 39.95
C ALA A 359 -0.87 -53.37 41.37
N ARG A 360 -2.19 -53.30 41.54
CA ARG A 360 -2.80 -53.53 42.84
C ARG A 360 -2.74 -55.01 43.29
N PRO A 361 -3.12 -56.01 42.44
CA PRO A 361 -2.95 -57.43 42.74
C PRO A 361 -1.48 -57.83 42.97
N ILE A 362 -0.56 -57.32 42.15
CA ILE A 362 0.87 -57.60 42.31
C ILE A 362 1.39 -57.07 43.64
N GLY A 363 0.93 -55.89 44.09
CA GLY A 363 1.23 -55.31 45.39
C GLY A 363 0.77 -56.18 46.53
N LEU A 364 -0.46 -56.71 46.45
CA LEU A 364 -1.03 -57.62 47.45
C LEU A 364 -0.31 -58.97 47.51
N LEU A 365 0.07 -59.54 46.34
CA LEU A 365 0.90 -60.73 46.24
C LEU A 365 2.27 -60.53 46.85
N HIS A 366 2.91 -59.42 46.60
CA HIS A 366 4.24 -59.07 47.12
C HIS A 366 4.18 -58.91 48.65
N GLU A 367 3.13 -58.26 49.20
CA GLU A 367 2.90 -58.16 50.61
C GLU A 367 2.61 -59.54 51.24
N GLY A 368 1.86 -60.37 50.52
CA GLY A 368 1.58 -61.76 50.98
C GLY A 368 2.87 -62.59 51.05
N VAL A 369 3.72 -62.52 50.00
CA VAL A 369 5.00 -63.25 50.04
C VAL A 369 5.95 -62.72 51.12
N GLN A 370 6.03 -61.43 51.35
CA GLN A 370 6.82 -60.86 52.45
C GLN A 370 6.31 -61.26 53.85
N ARG A 371 5.00 -61.39 54.00
CA ARG A 371 4.41 -61.85 55.26
C ARG A 371 4.74 -63.34 55.54
N ILE A 372 4.61 -64.20 54.52
CA ILE A 372 4.97 -65.59 54.58
C ILE A 372 6.48 -65.74 54.89
N GLY A 373 7.35 -64.96 54.17
CA GLY A 373 8.82 -64.97 54.39
C GLY A 373 9.24 -64.43 55.79
N SER A 374 8.37 -63.68 56.47
CA SER A 374 8.59 -63.17 57.84
C SER A 374 7.99 -64.06 58.93
N GLY A 375 7.48 -65.24 58.57
CA GLY A 375 6.94 -66.23 59.55
C GLY A 375 5.57 -65.93 60.15
N ARG A 376 4.77 -65.01 59.64
CA ARG A 376 3.41 -64.67 60.11
C ARG A 376 2.39 -65.42 59.26
N LEU A 377 1.97 -66.60 59.72
CA LEU A 377 1.08 -67.50 58.98
C LEU A 377 -0.39 -67.42 59.41
N ASP A 378 -0.76 -66.55 60.36
CA ASP A 378 -2.05 -66.63 61.09
C ASP A 378 -3.17 -65.71 60.45
N GLN A 379 -3.09 -65.28 59.20
CA GLN A 379 -4.20 -64.55 58.62
C GLN A 379 -4.53 -65.05 57.20
N GLN A 380 -5.81 -65.40 56.94
CA GLN A 380 -6.35 -65.70 55.62
C GLN A 380 -6.22 -64.50 54.67
N LEU A 381 -5.87 -64.75 53.37
CA LEU A 381 -5.76 -63.78 52.29
C LEU A 381 -7.09 -63.13 51.96
#